data_72878f405c27e1f9e54181a2a59078d4
#
_entry.id   72878f405c27e1f9e54181a2a59078d4
#
_cell.length_a   1.000
_cell.length_b   1.000
_cell.length_c   1.000
_cell.angle_alpha   90.00
_cell.angle_beta   90.00
_cell.angle_gamma   90.00
#
_symmetry.space_group_name_H-M   'P 1'
#
loop_
_entity.id
_entity.type
_entity.pdbx_description
1 polymer ?
#
loop_
_entity_poly.entity_id
_entity_poly.type
_entity_poly.pdbx_seq_one_letter_code
_entity_poly.pdbx_strand_id
1 'polypeptide(L)'
;MPTRLRLTDADISLDDAGCGVPILMLHGFPATRQLWNNVVTLLVEHGFRTIVPDLVGYGASTPHDDARVDMASQARWMWELADALGIERPVIVAHDVGSAAAQLMVTASPKRVRGLVVLDGVYAGEWAMDAVESIRAWAPSDAHRLFPVLTRRLGKLALMREMLSSYAGEAGGLRLIRAARDLDPNQTAQIGESLRASRVRALVLWGRDDRYLDVDAVARPLADLLGAPLVLLPGGHFTPIDCPEEVASAVSGFVAKLS
;
A
#
# COMPACT_ATOMS: atom_id res chain seq x y z
N MET A 1 -10.22 -11.31 -15.17
CA MET A 1 -10.91 -10.04 -14.82
C MET A 1 -10.81 -9.87 -13.33
N PRO A 2 -10.63 -8.65 -12.80
CA PRO A 2 -10.56 -8.46 -11.37
C PRO A 2 -11.86 -8.90 -10.68
N THR A 3 -11.71 -9.51 -9.51
CA THR A 3 -12.83 -9.87 -8.64
C THR A 3 -13.38 -8.62 -7.97
N ARG A 4 -14.70 -8.53 -7.81
CA ARG A 4 -15.33 -7.47 -7.01
C ARG A 4 -16.02 -8.08 -5.82
N LEU A 5 -15.77 -7.51 -4.65
CA LEU A 5 -16.43 -7.87 -3.40
C LEU A 5 -17.11 -6.66 -2.82
N ARG A 6 -18.36 -6.85 -2.39
CA ARG A 6 -19.11 -5.85 -1.66
C ARG A 6 -18.86 -6.03 -0.17
N LEU A 7 -18.35 -5.00 0.47
CA LEU A 7 -18.18 -4.91 1.91
C LEU A 7 -19.31 -4.08 2.54
N THR A 8 -19.22 -3.82 3.83
CA THR A 8 -20.28 -3.10 4.57
C THR A 8 -20.58 -1.72 3.96
N ASP A 9 -19.55 -0.93 3.65
CA ASP A 9 -19.68 0.43 3.13
C ASP A 9 -18.71 0.75 1.99
N ALA A 10 -18.25 -0.27 1.26
CA ALA A 10 -17.38 -0.13 0.09
C ALA A 10 -17.52 -1.32 -0.87
N ASP A 11 -17.25 -1.07 -2.15
CA ASP A 11 -17.01 -2.11 -3.14
C ASP A 11 -15.51 -2.17 -3.43
N ILE A 12 -14.89 -3.34 -3.22
CA ILE A 12 -13.46 -3.55 -3.48
C ILE A 12 -13.25 -4.34 -4.76
N SER A 13 -12.36 -3.82 -5.60
CA SER A 13 -11.80 -4.51 -6.76
C SER A 13 -10.44 -5.08 -6.40
N LEU A 14 -10.21 -6.37 -6.66
CA LEU A 14 -8.96 -7.05 -6.32
C LEU A 14 -8.57 -8.09 -7.36
N ASP A 15 -7.30 -8.41 -7.37
CA ASP A 15 -6.77 -9.62 -7.99
C ASP A 15 -6.44 -10.64 -6.89
N ASP A 16 -6.89 -11.88 -7.05
CA ASP A 16 -6.64 -13.02 -6.16
C ASP A 16 -6.06 -14.14 -7.01
N ALA A 17 -4.81 -14.49 -6.77
CA ALA A 17 -4.07 -15.43 -7.60
C ALA A 17 -3.18 -16.35 -6.78
N GLY A 18 -2.92 -17.55 -7.31
CA GLY A 18 -2.06 -18.55 -6.67
C GLY A 18 -2.75 -19.33 -5.56
N CYS A 19 -1.94 -20.02 -4.77
CA CYS A 19 -2.37 -20.84 -3.64
C CYS A 19 -1.29 -20.84 -2.54
N GLY A 20 -1.59 -21.42 -1.37
CA GLY A 20 -0.64 -21.46 -0.25
C GLY A 20 -0.79 -20.31 0.73
N VAL A 21 0.32 -19.86 1.32
CA VAL A 21 0.28 -18.79 2.33
C VAL A 21 -0.28 -17.50 1.74
N PRO A 22 -1.35 -16.92 2.32
CA PRO A 22 -1.95 -15.71 1.79
C PRO A 22 -1.09 -14.48 2.10
N ILE A 23 -0.82 -13.68 1.05
CA ILE A 23 -0.12 -12.40 1.11
C ILE A 23 -1.08 -11.31 0.66
N LEU A 24 -1.46 -10.43 1.58
CA LEU A 24 -2.26 -9.24 1.31
C LEU A 24 -1.33 -8.09 0.95
N MET A 25 -1.46 -7.56 -0.26
CA MET A 25 -0.53 -6.56 -0.81
C MET A 25 -1.21 -5.20 -0.98
N LEU A 26 -0.78 -4.19 -0.22
CA LEU A 26 -1.38 -2.87 -0.17
C LEU A 26 -0.50 -1.86 -0.90
N HIS A 27 -1.07 -1.18 -1.89
CA HIS A 27 -0.38 -0.11 -2.61
C HIS A 27 -0.46 1.23 -1.86
N GLY A 28 0.33 2.22 -2.31
CA GLY A 28 0.33 3.57 -1.77
C GLY A 28 -0.35 4.60 -2.67
N PHE A 29 -0.02 5.88 -2.45
CA PHE A 29 -0.54 7.03 -3.17
C PHE A 29 0.47 7.50 -4.25
N PRO A 30 0.06 7.83 -5.47
CA PRO A 30 -1.26 7.67 -6.09
C PRO A 30 -1.37 6.35 -6.89
N ALA A 31 -0.88 5.26 -6.33
CA ALA A 31 -0.83 3.96 -6.97
C ALA A 31 -2.20 3.25 -7.03
N THR A 32 -2.21 2.07 -7.62
CA THR A 32 -3.31 1.11 -7.65
C THR A 32 -2.72 -0.30 -7.48
N ARG A 33 -3.57 -1.33 -7.42
CA ARG A 33 -3.11 -2.73 -7.34
C ARG A 33 -2.12 -3.12 -8.44
N GLN A 34 -2.14 -2.44 -9.59
CA GLN A 34 -1.23 -2.69 -10.71
C GLN A 34 0.25 -2.44 -10.36
N LEU A 35 0.53 -1.70 -9.29
CA LEU A 35 1.88 -1.57 -8.73
C LEU A 35 2.57 -2.92 -8.56
N TRP A 36 1.81 -3.94 -8.20
CA TRP A 36 2.30 -5.24 -7.80
C TRP A 36 2.39 -6.27 -8.94
N ASN A 37 1.96 -5.93 -10.19
CA ASN A 37 1.81 -6.90 -11.29
C ASN A 37 3.03 -7.80 -11.48
N ASN A 38 4.24 -7.22 -11.53
CA ASN A 38 5.47 -8.01 -11.74
C ASN A 38 5.82 -8.85 -10.51
N VAL A 39 5.65 -8.32 -9.31
CA VAL A 39 5.94 -9.02 -8.05
C VAL A 39 4.96 -10.17 -7.82
N VAL A 40 3.68 -9.98 -8.15
CA VAL A 40 2.63 -11.01 -8.04
C VAL A 40 2.98 -12.25 -8.85
N THR A 41 3.39 -12.07 -10.10
CA THR A 41 3.76 -13.19 -10.97
C THR A 41 4.82 -14.07 -10.31
N LEU A 42 5.88 -13.46 -9.79
CA LEU A 42 6.99 -14.16 -9.12
C LEU A 42 6.55 -14.83 -7.81
N LEU A 43 5.73 -14.15 -6.99
CA LEU A 43 5.24 -14.73 -5.75
C LEU A 43 4.30 -15.93 -5.97
N VAL A 44 3.46 -15.88 -7.01
CA VAL A 44 2.60 -17.00 -7.40
C VAL A 44 3.44 -18.20 -7.88
N GLU A 45 4.50 -17.95 -8.67
CA GLU A 45 5.47 -18.98 -9.08
C GLU A 45 6.19 -19.60 -7.88
N HIS A 46 6.42 -18.84 -6.81
CA HIS A 46 6.99 -19.32 -5.55
C HIS A 46 5.97 -20.05 -4.65
N GLY A 47 4.71 -20.23 -5.11
CA GLY A 47 3.69 -21.01 -4.40
C GLY A 47 2.92 -20.23 -3.33
N PHE A 48 2.83 -18.91 -3.42
CA PHE A 48 2.03 -18.07 -2.55
C PHE A 48 0.67 -17.72 -3.17
N ARG A 49 -0.33 -17.46 -2.32
CA ARG A 49 -1.58 -16.83 -2.72
C ARG A 49 -1.46 -15.33 -2.51
N THR A 50 -1.62 -14.54 -3.56
CA THR A 50 -1.56 -13.08 -3.50
C THR A 50 -2.95 -12.49 -3.57
N ILE A 51 -3.28 -11.59 -2.65
CA ILE A 51 -4.52 -10.82 -2.61
C ILE A 51 -4.15 -9.35 -2.77
N VAL A 52 -4.53 -8.76 -3.88
CA VAL A 52 -4.06 -7.43 -4.29
C VAL A 52 -5.26 -6.52 -4.55
N PRO A 53 -5.81 -5.86 -3.52
CA PRO A 53 -6.91 -4.94 -3.69
C PRO A 53 -6.43 -3.59 -4.24
N ASP A 54 -7.31 -2.90 -4.97
CA ASP A 54 -7.27 -1.44 -4.96
C ASP A 54 -7.77 -0.96 -3.60
N LEU A 55 -7.05 -0.09 -2.92
CA LEU A 55 -7.54 0.59 -1.73
C LEU A 55 -8.82 1.37 -2.08
N VAL A 56 -9.74 1.50 -1.14
CA VAL A 56 -11.03 2.18 -1.39
C VAL A 56 -10.80 3.65 -1.73
N GLY A 57 -11.42 4.12 -2.80
CA GLY A 57 -11.18 5.45 -3.37
C GLY A 57 -10.03 5.50 -4.38
N TYR A 58 -9.35 4.37 -4.62
CA TYR A 58 -8.29 4.21 -5.62
C TYR A 58 -8.71 3.19 -6.69
N GLY A 59 -8.09 3.27 -7.86
CA GLY A 59 -8.33 2.30 -8.93
C GLY A 59 -9.81 2.10 -9.24
N ALA A 60 -10.27 0.86 -9.09
CA ALA A 60 -11.66 0.47 -9.33
C ALA A 60 -12.47 0.20 -8.04
N SER A 61 -11.88 0.44 -6.85
CA SER A 61 -12.57 0.34 -5.55
C SER A 61 -13.25 1.65 -5.20
N THR A 62 -14.48 1.57 -4.70
CA THR A 62 -15.31 2.76 -4.42
C THR A 62 -15.92 2.69 -3.03
N PRO A 63 -15.86 3.79 -2.26
CA PRO A 63 -16.64 3.88 -1.02
C PRO A 63 -18.14 4.01 -1.37
N HIS A 64 -19.00 3.52 -0.48
CA HIS A 64 -20.40 3.87 -0.51
C HIS A 64 -20.57 5.24 0.15
N ASP A 65 -21.47 6.04 -0.39
CA ASP A 65 -21.81 7.37 0.11
C ASP A 65 -20.57 8.25 0.36
N ASP A 66 -20.54 8.95 1.48
CA ASP A 66 -19.47 9.87 1.88
C ASP A 66 -18.44 9.23 2.83
N ALA A 67 -18.32 7.90 2.87
CA ALA A 67 -17.35 7.22 3.74
C ALA A 67 -15.93 7.73 3.48
N ARG A 68 -15.23 8.13 4.55
CA ARG A 68 -13.85 8.61 4.46
C ARG A 68 -12.93 7.50 3.97
N VAL A 69 -11.98 7.86 3.11
CA VAL A 69 -10.98 6.92 2.54
C VAL A 69 -9.61 7.05 3.21
N ASP A 70 -9.59 7.47 4.47
CA ASP A 70 -8.38 7.57 5.29
C ASP A 70 -7.80 6.18 5.66
N MET A 71 -6.58 6.15 6.20
CA MET A 71 -5.88 4.89 6.43
C MET A 71 -6.50 4.03 7.54
N ALA A 72 -7.21 4.63 8.49
CA ALA A 72 -7.97 3.87 9.50
C ALA A 72 -9.17 3.14 8.86
N SER A 73 -9.88 3.81 7.95
CA SER A 73 -10.94 3.18 7.15
C SER A 73 -10.38 2.09 6.24
N GLN A 74 -9.21 2.31 5.60
CA GLN A 74 -8.55 1.28 4.81
C GLN A 74 -8.22 0.04 5.65
N ALA A 75 -7.65 0.22 6.83
CA ALA A 75 -7.31 -0.90 7.73
C ALA A 75 -8.55 -1.73 8.09
N ARG A 76 -9.69 -1.09 8.36
CA ARG A 76 -10.96 -1.76 8.63
C ARG A 76 -11.44 -2.56 7.41
N TRP A 77 -11.48 -1.94 6.23
CA TRP A 77 -11.90 -2.62 5.00
C TRP A 77 -10.99 -3.78 4.62
N MET A 78 -9.69 -3.67 4.87
CA MET A 78 -8.77 -4.78 4.60
C MET A 78 -8.99 -5.96 5.54
N TRP A 79 -9.43 -5.73 6.78
CA TRP A 79 -9.86 -6.81 7.66
C TRP A 79 -11.21 -7.42 7.22
N GLU A 80 -12.19 -6.60 6.82
CA GLU A 80 -13.44 -7.10 6.25
C GLU A 80 -13.20 -7.94 4.98
N LEU A 81 -12.27 -7.49 4.11
CA LEU A 81 -11.85 -8.23 2.93
C LEU A 81 -11.23 -9.59 3.30
N ALA A 82 -10.31 -9.61 4.27
CA ALA A 82 -9.69 -10.85 4.74
C ALA A 82 -10.75 -11.82 5.28
N ASP A 83 -11.71 -11.33 6.06
CA ASP A 83 -12.82 -12.13 6.59
C ASP A 83 -13.72 -12.69 5.48
N ALA A 84 -14.07 -11.86 4.49
CA ALA A 84 -14.88 -12.28 3.33
C ALA A 84 -14.19 -13.35 2.47
N LEU A 85 -12.85 -13.37 2.46
CA LEU A 85 -12.04 -14.36 1.75
C LEU A 85 -11.64 -15.58 2.60
N GLY A 86 -12.08 -15.64 3.86
CA GLY A 86 -11.73 -16.70 4.80
C GLY A 86 -10.24 -16.71 5.20
N ILE A 87 -9.60 -15.54 5.18
CA ILE A 87 -8.17 -15.40 5.49
C ILE A 87 -8.01 -14.97 6.96
N GLU A 88 -7.61 -15.91 7.80
CA GLU A 88 -7.46 -15.67 9.24
C GLU A 88 -6.18 -14.87 9.56
N ARG A 89 -5.07 -15.24 8.92
CA ARG A 89 -3.73 -14.70 9.25
C ARG A 89 -2.88 -14.47 7.99
N PRO A 90 -3.11 -13.36 7.26
CA PRO A 90 -2.26 -13.01 6.10
C PRO A 90 -0.85 -12.56 6.54
N VAL A 91 0.11 -12.71 5.63
CA VAL A 91 1.28 -11.82 5.59
C VAL A 91 0.82 -10.54 4.90
N ILE A 92 1.12 -9.39 5.50
CA ILE A 92 0.78 -8.09 4.92
C ILE A 92 2.05 -7.50 4.31
N VAL A 93 1.99 -7.17 3.03
CA VAL A 93 3.06 -6.49 2.27
C VAL A 93 2.51 -5.14 1.85
N ALA A 94 3.14 -4.05 2.27
CA ALA A 94 2.56 -2.73 2.07
C ALA A 94 3.59 -1.69 1.64
N HIS A 95 3.21 -0.86 0.68
CA HIS A 95 4.02 0.19 0.08
C HIS A 95 3.46 1.57 0.41
N ASP A 96 4.36 2.53 0.66
CA ASP A 96 4.04 3.95 0.85
C ASP A 96 2.93 4.14 1.92
N VAL A 97 1.89 4.96 1.68
CA VAL A 97 0.78 5.15 2.64
C VAL A 97 -0.04 3.86 2.91
N GLY A 98 0.01 2.86 2.02
CA GLY A 98 -0.56 1.55 2.31
C GLY A 98 0.08 0.90 3.55
N SER A 99 1.33 1.25 3.87
CA SER A 99 1.99 0.81 5.09
C SER A 99 1.36 1.41 6.36
N ALA A 100 0.78 2.61 6.29
CA ALA A 100 0.01 3.16 7.41
C ALA A 100 -1.23 2.31 7.70
N ALA A 101 -1.99 1.92 6.67
CA ALA A 101 -3.11 1.00 6.83
C ALA A 101 -2.65 -0.34 7.43
N ALA A 102 -1.54 -0.90 6.93
CA ALA A 102 -0.96 -2.15 7.45
C ALA A 102 -0.54 -2.02 8.93
N GLN A 103 0.10 -0.94 9.32
CA GLN A 103 0.47 -0.67 10.72
C GLN A 103 -0.76 -0.56 11.62
N LEU A 104 -1.82 0.11 11.15
CA LEU A 104 -3.10 0.19 11.86
C LEU A 104 -3.79 -1.19 11.96
N MET A 105 -3.73 -2.02 10.92
CA MET A 105 -4.19 -3.41 10.99
C MET A 105 -3.45 -4.22 12.06
N VAL A 106 -2.12 -4.07 12.12
CA VAL A 106 -1.28 -4.74 13.12
C VAL A 106 -1.65 -4.29 14.52
N THR A 107 -1.77 -2.98 14.77
CA THR A 107 -2.09 -2.46 16.11
C THR A 107 -3.48 -2.86 16.59
N ALA A 108 -4.46 -2.91 15.66
CA ALA A 108 -5.82 -3.32 15.98
C ALA A 108 -5.95 -4.84 16.26
N SER A 109 -5.21 -5.67 15.54
CA SER A 109 -5.36 -7.14 15.61
C SER A 109 -4.04 -7.88 15.40
N PRO A 110 -3.04 -7.71 16.29
CA PRO A 110 -1.69 -8.23 16.08
C PRO A 110 -1.65 -9.76 15.92
N LYS A 111 -2.52 -10.49 16.61
CA LYS A 111 -2.60 -11.95 16.55
C LYS A 111 -3.10 -12.48 15.19
N ARG A 112 -3.80 -11.64 14.44
CA ARG A 112 -4.29 -11.96 13.09
C ARG A 112 -3.24 -11.70 11.99
N VAL A 113 -2.11 -11.09 12.29
CA VAL A 113 -1.06 -10.85 11.32
C VAL A 113 0.01 -11.93 11.44
N ARG A 114 0.31 -12.63 10.33
CA ARG A 114 1.35 -13.65 10.27
C ARG A 114 2.74 -13.02 10.20
N GLY A 115 2.86 -11.91 9.48
CA GLY A 115 4.07 -11.11 9.33
C GLY A 115 3.78 -9.82 8.58
N LEU A 116 4.65 -8.83 8.74
CA LEU A 116 4.54 -7.51 8.12
C LEU A 116 5.78 -7.23 7.27
N VAL A 117 5.59 -6.86 6.01
CA VAL A 117 6.65 -6.32 5.16
C VAL A 117 6.29 -4.89 4.77
N VAL A 118 7.15 -3.95 5.08
CA VAL A 118 6.99 -2.55 4.69
C VAL A 118 8.00 -2.21 3.60
N LEU A 119 7.50 -1.69 2.48
CA LEU A 119 8.31 -1.22 1.36
C LEU A 119 8.14 0.29 1.21
N ASP A 120 9.25 1.04 1.23
CA ASP A 120 9.25 2.49 0.96
C ASP A 120 8.06 3.18 1.66
N GLY A 121 7.83 2.81 2.93
CA GLY A 121 6.59 3.09 3.64
C GLY A 121 6.69 4.32 4.55
N VAL A 122 5.56 4.74 5.09
CA VAL A 122 5.47 5.86 6.03
C VAL A 122 5.60 5.37 7.48
N TYR A 123 6.10 6.25 8.36
CA TYR A 123 6.22 5.96 9.80
C TYR A 123 5.99 7.20 10.64
N ALA A 124 5.31 7.04 11.77
CA ALA A 124 4.93 8.11 12.67
C ALA A 124 4.21 9.25 11.93
N GLY A 125 4.71 10.46 11.97
CA GLY A 125 4.20 11.59 11.18
C GLY A 125 5.00 11.87 9.91
N GLU A 126 6.04 11.07 9.63
CA GLU A 126 6.94 11.26 8.49
C GLU A 126 6.33 10.65 7.22
N TRP A 127 5.54 11.45 6.53
CA TRP A 127 4.93 11.15 5.25
C TRP A 127 5.39 12.17 4.21
N ALA A 128 5.58 11.74 2.98
CA ALA A 128 6.00 12.62 1.87
C ALA A 128 4.86 13.56 1.43
N MET A 129 4.42 14.44 2.34
CA MET A 129 3.21 15.26 2.16
C MET A 129 3.32 16.31 1.05
N ASP A 130 4.51 16.77 0.67
CA ASP A 130 4.67 17.79 -0.39
C ASP A 130 3.99 17.38 -1.71
N ALA A 131 4.15 16.10 -2.10
CA ALA A 131 3.51 15.56 -3.29
C ALA A 131 1.99 15.48 -3.13
N VAL A 132 1.51 15.11 -1.94
CA VAL A 132 0.09 15.02 -1.58
C VAL A 132 -0.55 16.40 -1.54
N GLU A 133 0.09 17.38 -0.88
CA GLU A 133 -0.39 18.77 -0.78
C GLU A 133 -0.55 19.42 -2.16
N SER A 134 0.37 19.11 -3.08
CA SER A 134 0.26 19.59 -4.46
C SER A 134 -1.03 19.12 -5.15
N ILE A 135 -1.58 17.99 -4.75
CA ILE A 135 -2.84 17.43 -5.27
C ILE A 135 -4.05 17.93 -4.48
N ARG A 136 -3.92 18.03 -3.16
CA ARG A 136 -4.95 18.62 -2.27
C ARG A 136 -5.37 20.02 -2.70
N ALA A 137 -4.41 20.82 -3.17
CA ALA A 137 -4.61 22.20 -3.58
C ALA A 137 -5.43 22.35 -4.88
N TRP A 138 -5.65 21.25 -5.64
CA TRP A 138 -6.43 21.35 -6.87
C TRP A 138 -7.89 21.65 -6.60
N ALA A 139 -8.44 22.60 -7.34
CA ALA A 139 -9.87 22.86 -7.35
C ALA A 139 -10.60 21.66 -8.00
N PRO A 140 -11.76 21.23 -7.47
CA PRO A 140 -12.56 20.17 -8.08
C PRO A 140 -12.89 20.44 -9.55
N SER A 141 -13.11 21.69 -9.94
CA SER A 141 -13.36 22.12 -11.32
C SER A 141 -12.22 21.82 -12.30
N ASP A 142 -10.99 21.69 -11.78
CA ASP A 142 -9.80 21.41 -12.57
C ASP A 142 -9.38 19.92 -12.54
N ALA A 143 -10.16 19.07 -11.90
CA ALA A 143 -9.85 17.64 -11.71
C ALA A 143 -9.52 16.91 -13.02
N HIS A 144 -10.18 17.28 -14.14
CA HIS A 144 -9.95 16.72 -15.47
C HIS A 144 -8.52 16.95 -16.00
N ARG A 145 -7.80 17.95 -15.46
CA ARG A 145 -6.42 18.32 -15.86
C ARG A 145 -5.36 17.57 -15.07
N LEU A 146 -5.74 16.89 -13.97
CA LEU A 146 -4.79 16.28 -13.04
C LEU A 146 -4.03 15.11 -13.68
N PHE A 147 -4.71 14.23 -14.42
CA PHE A 147 -4.09 13.08 -15.07
C PHE A 147 -2.93 13.45 -16.03
N PRO A 148 -3.06 14.43 -16.96
CA PRO A 148 -1.93 14.86 -17.77
C PRO A 148 -0.73 15.37 -16.96
N VAL A 149 -0.96 16.02 -15.81
CA VAL A 149 0.11 16.50 -14.93
C VAL A 149 0.83 15.34 -14.26
N LEU A 150 0.08 14.38 -13.71
CA LEU A 150 0.63 13.18 -13.08
C LEU A 150 1.44 12.33 -14.06
N THR A 151 0.89 12.08 -15.24
CA THR A 151 1.59 11.28 -16.27
C THR A 151 2.88 11.94 -16.76
N ARG A 152 2.95 13.27 -16.79
CA ARG A 152 4.18 13.99 -17.11
C ARG A 152 5.24 13.81 -16.02
N ARG A 153 4.85 13.81 -14.75
CA ARG A 153 5.76 13.70 -13.60
C ARG A 153 6.19 12.26 -13.33
N LEU A 154 5.26 11.31 -13.36
CA LEU A 154 5.46 9.94 -12.92
C LEU A 154 5.41 8.90 -14.06
N GLY A 155 4.79 9.24 -15.19
CA GLY A 155 4.47 8.29 -16.26
C GLY A 155 5.63 7.94 -17.20
N LYS A 156 6.87 7.88 -16.70
CA LYS A 156 8.04 7.50 -17.51
C LYS A 156 8.00 6.04 -17.97
N LEU A 157 7.45 5.16 -17.16
CA LEU A 157 7.29 3.73 -17.44
C LEU A 157 5.85 3.45 -17.91
N ALA A 158 5.69 2.43 -18.79
CA ALA A 158 4.37 2.03 -19.30
C ALA A 158 3.42 1.62 -18.15
N LEU A 159 3.92 0.85 -17.19
CA LEU A 159 3.14 0.41 -16.02
C LEU A 159 2.67 1.59 -15.16
N MET A 160 3.50 2.63 -14.98
CA MET A 160 3.08 3.84 -14.28
C MET A 160 1.94 4.56 -15.00
N ARG A 161 1.98 4.63 -16.32
CA ARG A 161 0.90 5.25 -17.10
C ARG A 161 -0.40 4.45 -17.02
N GLU A 162 -0.30 3.13 -17.08
CA GLU A 162 -1.45 2.23 -16.93
C GLU A 162 -2.08 2.40 -15.56
N MET A 163 -1.31 2.35 -14.49
CA MET A 163 -1.74 2.56 -13.12
C MET A 163 -2.45 3.92 -12.94
N LEU A 164 -1.86 4.99 -13.45
CA LEU A 164 -2.42 6.35 -13.38
C LEU A 164 -3.67 6.53 -14.26
N SER A 165 -3.92 5.65 -15.24
CA SER A 165 -5.07 5.77 -16.16
C SER A 165 -6.42 5.74 -15.44
N SER A 166 -6.48 5.13 -14.26
CA SER A 166 -7.67 5.12 -13.39
C SER A 166 -8.11 6.51 -12.92
N TYR A 167 -7.19 7.50 -13.00
CA TYR A 167 -7.43 8.89 -12.63
C TYR A 167 -7.69 9.79 -13.84
N ALA A 168 -7.88 9.22 -15.04
CA ALA A 168 -8.23 9.97 -16.22
C ALA A 168 -9.63 10.58 -16.12
N GLY A 169 -9.80 11.77 -16.71
CA GLY A 169 -11.07 12.50 -16.72
C GLY A 169 -11.42 13.12 -15.36
N GLU A 170 -12.60 13.74 -15.33
CA GLU A 170 -13.08 14.48 -14.16
C GLU A 170 -13.31 13.56 -12.95
N ALA A 171 -14.05 12.48 -13.13
CA ALA A 171 -14.37 11.55 -12.04
C ALA A 171 -13.12 10.91 -11.43
N GLY A 172 -12.12 10.54 -12.25
CA GLY A 172 -10.85 10.02 -11.80
C GLY A 172 -10.04 11.05 -11.01
N GLY A 173 -9.96 12.27 -11.52
CA GLY A 173 -9.28 13.36 -10.84
C GLY A 173 -9.93 13.74 -9.50
N LEU A 174 -11.28 13.77 -9.44
CA LEU A 174 -12.01 14.03 -8.19
C LEU A 174 -11.75 12.95 -7.13
N ARG A 175 -11.71 11.67 -7.53
CA ARG A 175 -11.36 10.58 -6.61
C ARG A 175 -9.96 10.77 -6.03
N LEU A 176 -8.99 11.12 -6.86
CA LEU A 176 -7.63 11.32 -6.40
C LEU A 176 -7.48 12.52 -5.47
N ILE A 177 -8.16 13.64 -5.78
CA ILE A 177 -8.19 14.83 -4.90
C ILE A 177 -8.82 14.46 -3.55
N ARG A 178 -9.92 13.70 -3.55
CA ARG A 178 -10.56 13.22 -2.32
C ARG A 178 -9.61 12.33 -1.52
N ALA A 179 -9.00 11.35 -2.15
CA ALA A 179 -8.03 10.47 -1.49
C ALA A 179 -6.87 11.28 -0.87
N ALA A 180 -6.31 12.26 -1.61
CA ALA A 180 -5.27 13.13 -1.08
C ALA A 180 -5.73 13.93 0.14
N ARG A 181 -6.97 14.41 0.17
CA ARG A 181 -7.54 15.18 1.30
C ARG A 181 -7.75 14.35 2.54
N ASP A 182 -8.03 13.06 2.39
CA ASP A 182 -8.27 12.14 3.51
C ASP A 182 -6.97 11.53 4.08
N LEU A 183 -5.80 11.71 3.43
CA LEU A 183 -4.52 11.30 4.00
C LEU A 183 -4.16 12.16 5.20
N ASP A 184 -3.95 11.54 6.35
CA ASP A 184 -3.65 12.24 7.61
C ASP A 184 -2.49 11.55 8.35
N PRO A 185 -1.29 12.16 8.38
CA PRO A 185 -0.13 11.62 9.09
C PRO A 185 -0.38 11.39 10.58
N ASN A 186 -1.31 12.13 11.19
CA ASN A 186 -1.62 11.97 12.62
C ASN A 186 -2.16 10.58 12.95
N GLN A 187 -2.72 9.85 11.98
CA GLN A 187 -3.23 8.50 12.19
C GLN A 187 -2.13 7.50 12.59
N THR A 188 -0.87 7.76 12.25
CA THR A 188 0.27 6.92 12.65
C THR A 188 1.23 7.61 13.63
N ALA A 189 1.02 8.87 13.97
CA ALA A 189 1.95 9.64 14.79
C ALA A 189 2.17 9.05 16.18
N GLN A 190 1.17 8.38 16.75
CA GLN A 190 1.19 7.89 18.15
C GLN A 190 1.09 6.38 18.29
N ILE A 191 1.14 5.61 17.19
CA ILE A 191 0.98 4.14 17.24
C ILE A 191 2.26 3.38 17.60
N GLY A 192 3.41 4.07 17.73
CA GLY A 192 4.71 3.43 17.88
C GLY A 192 4.80 2.45 19.06
N GLU A 193 4.24 2.81 20.22
CA GLU A 193 4.22 1.91 21.38
C GLU A 193 3.37 0.65 21.14
N SER A 194 2.16 0.82 20.59
CA SER A 194 1.27 -0.29 20.24
C SER A 194 1.87 -1.19 19.17
N LEU A 195 2.53 -0.58 18.18
CA LEU A 195 3.20 -1.31 17.11
C LEU A 195 4.37 -2.14 17.64
N ARG A 196 5.19 -1.58 18.52
CA ARG A 196 6.26 -2.31 19.24
C ARG A 196 5.71 -3.44 20.11
N ALA A 197 4.65 -3.16 20.88
CA ALA A 197 4.00 -4.13 21.74
C ALA A 197 3.33 -5.29 20.97
N SER A 198 3.01 -5.11 19.71
CA SER A 198 2.43 -6.15 18.85
C SER A 198 3.35 -7.34 18.66
N ARG A 199 4.67 -7.13 18.74
CA ARG A 199 5.73 -8.12 18.47
C ARG A 199 5.54 -8.87 17.16
N VAL A 200 4.90 -8.23 16.18
CA VAL A 200 4.76 -8.79 14.85
C VAL A 200 6.15 -9.01 14.23
N ARG A 201 6.37 -10.17 13.63
CA ARG A 201 7.59 -10.37 12.84
C ARG A 201 7.52 -9.49 11.60
N ALA A 202 8.55 -8.70 11.37
CA ALA A 202 8.55 -7.74 10.27
C ALA A 202 9.84 -7.76 9.45
N LEU A 203 9.75 -7.21 8.24
CA LEU A 203 10.84 -6.92 7.32
C LEU A 203 10.62 -5.53 6.75
N VAL A 204 11.66 -4.70 6.72
CA VAL A 204 11.64 -3.38 6.07
C VAL A 204 12.49 -3.45 4.81
N LEU A 205 11.89 -3.16 3.67
CA LEU A 205 12.54 -3.07 2.36
C LEU A 205 12.50 -1.62 1.91
N TRP A 206 13.60 -1.14 1.31
CA TRP A 206 13.65 0.27 0.92
C TRP A 206 14.50 0.50 -0.31
N GLY A 207 14.00 1.33 -1.22
CA GLY A 207 14.79 1.79 -2.36
C GLY A 207 15.94 2.68 -1.90
N ARG A 208 17.15 2.35 -2.29
CA ARG A 208 18.36 3.11 -1.91
C ARG A 208 18.30 4.57 -2.38
N ASP A 209 17.64 4.81 -3.50
CA ASP A 209 17.53 6.09 -4.16
C ASP A 209 16.13 6.72 -3.96
N ASP A 210 15.39 6.33 -2.90
CA ASP A 210 14.09 6.92 -2.59
C ASP A 210 14.25 8.42 -2.32
N ARG A 211 13.54 9.23 -3.10
CA ARG A 211 13.58 10.70 -3.01
C ARG A 211 12.39 11.30 -2.27
N TYR A 212 11.46 10.47 -1.84
CA TYR A 212 10.27 10.90 -1.12
C TYR A 212 10.37 10.60 0.37
N LEU A 213 10.86 9.42 0.72
CA LEU A 213 10.96 8.95 2.09
C LEU A 213 12.41 8.53 2.38
N ASP A 214 13.08 9.34 3.17
CA ASP A 214 14.50 9.19 3.47
C ASP A 214 14.78 7.94 4.31
N VAL A 215 15.83 7.20 3.94
CA VAL A 215 16.22 5.95 4.60
C VAL A 215 16.56 6.18 6.07
N ASP A 216 17.29 7.23 6.38
CA ASP A 216 17.79 7.48 7.75
C ASP A 216 16.70 8.11 8.62
N ALA A 217 15.82 8.94 8.03
CA ALA A 217 14.74 9.59 8.75
C ALA A 217 13.51 8.68 8.97
N VAL A 218 13.23 7.73 8.06
CA VAL A 218 11.99 6.94 8.10
C VAL A 218 12.25 5.44 8.23
N ALA A 219 13.06 4.86 7.30
CA ALA A 219 13.23 3.41 7.24
C ALA A 219 13.94 2.84 8.48
N ARG A 220 15.05 3.47 8.90
CA ARG A 220 15.82 3.00 10.09
C ARG A 220 14.99 3.10 11.37
N PRO A 221 14.36 4.24 11.71
CA PRO A 221 13.51 4.34 12.89
C PRO A 221 12.36 3.32 12.91
N LEU A 222 11.75 3.06 11.76
CA LEU A 222 10.71 2.04 11.65
C LEU A 222 11.25 0.63 11.86
N ALA A 223 12.39 0.29 11.25
CA ALA A 223 13.03 -1.00 11.41
C ALA A 223 13.45 -1.24 12.88
N ASP A 224 14.03 -0.24 13.53
CA ASP A 224 14.42 -0.29 14.94
C ASP A 224 13.19 -0.46 15.86
N LEU A 225 12.12 0.27 15.58
CA LEU A 225 10.85 0.14 16.32
C LEU A 225 10.30 -1.29 16.26
N LEU A 226 10.32 -1.89 15.07
CA LEU A 226 9.79 -3.23 14.81
C LEU A 226 10.77 -4.34 15.21
N GLY A 227 12.03 -4.01 15.53
CA GLY A 227 13.09 -5.00 15.68
C GLY A 227 13.30 -5.82 14.41
N ALA A 228 13.12 -5.20 13.24
CA ALA A 228 13.11 -5.82 11.94
C ALA A 228 14.41 -5.58 11.17
N PRO A 229 14.86 -6.54 10.33
CA PRO A 229 15.93 -6.25 9.38
C PRO A 229 15.48 -5.17 8.38
N LEU A 230 16.41 -4.25 8.05
CA LEU A 230 16.29 -3.30 6.95
C LEU A 230 17.14 -3.79 5.78
N VAL A 231 16.51 -3.96 4.62
CA VAL A 231 17.20 -4.34 3.37
C VAL A 231 17.06 -3.20 2.37
N LEU A 232 18.19 -2.66 1.92
CA LEU A 232 18.21 -1.63 0.90
C LEU A 232 18.27 -2.29 -0.50
N LEU A 233 17.28 -1.97 -1.31
CA LEU A 233 17.11 -2.48 -2.67
C LEU A 233 17.66 -1.49 -3.72
N PRO A 234 18.08 -1.96 -4.90
CA PRO A 234 18.37 -1.06 -6.01
C PRO A 234 17.05 -0.43 -6.52
N GLY A 235 17.03 0.89 -6.62
CA GLY A 235 15.84 1.60 -7.11
C GLY A 235 15.44 2.78 -6.22
N GLY A 236 14.39 3.47 -6.66
CA GLY A 236 13.80 4.61 -5.96
C GLY A 236 12.58 4.19 -5.13
N HIS A 237 11.62 5.12 -5.02
CA HIS A 237 10.41 4.93 -4.21
C HIS A 237 9.46 3.81 -4.69
N PHE A 238 9.50 3.46 -5.96
CA PHE A 238 8.61 2.43 -6.52
C PHE A 238 9.35 1.10 -6.70
N THR A 239 9.95 0.58 -5.62
CA THR A 239 10.71 -0.69 -5.65
C THR A 239 9.95 -1.87 -6.27
N PRO A 240 8.60 -2.01 -6.15
CA PRO A 240 7.87 -3.06 -6.85
C PRO A 240 7.92 -2.97 -8.39
N ILE A 241 8.25 -1.79 -8.92
CA ILE A 241 8.42 -1.54 -10.37
C ILE A 241 9.90 -1.60 -10.73
N ASP A 242 10.75 -0.99 -9.90
CA ASP A 242 12.17 -0.79 -10.19
C ASP A 242 12.98 -2.10 -10.07
N CYS A 243 12.64 -2.96 -9.10
CA CYS A 243 13.36 -4.20 -8.80
C CYS A 243 12.41 -5.32 -8.29
N PRO A 244 11.44 -5.77 -9.11
CA PRO A 244 10.42 -6.73 -8.68
C PRO A 244 10.98 -8.09 -8.25
N GLU A 245 12.09 -8.54 -8.86
CA GLU A 245 12.74 -9.80 -8.53
C GLU A 245 13.33 -9.78 -7.11
N GLU A 246 14.01 -8.72 -6.75
CA GLU A 246 14.58 -8.52 -5.41
C GLU A 246 13.48 -8.41 -4.36
N VAL A 247 12.40 -7.67 -4.67
CA VAL A 247 11.23 -7.58 -3.79
C VAL A 247 10.61 -8.96 -3.58
N ALA A 248 10.32 -9.70 -4.64
CA ALA A 248 9.71 -11.03 -4.55
C ALA A 248 10.62 -12.02 -3.79
N SER A 249 11.92 -12.00 -4.04
CA SER A 249 12.90 -12.84 -3.35
C SER A 249 12.95 -12.52 -1.85
N ALA A 250 12.99 -11.24 -1.47
CA ALA A 250 13.04 -10.83 -0.07
C ALA A 250 11.74 -11.20 0.66
N VAL A 251 10.56 -10.97 0.04
CA VAL A 251 9.27 -11.36 0.60
C VAL A 251 9.18 -12.88 0.77
N SER A 252 9.54 -13.67 -0.25
CA SER A 252 9.53 -15.13 -0.19
C SER A 252 10.43 -15.67 0.91
N GLY A 253 11.66 -15.15 1.00
CA GLY A 253 12.62 -15.53 2.04
C GLY A 253 12.17 -15.16 3.45
N PHE A 254 11.43 -14.06 3.60
CA PHE A 254 10.81 -13.67 4.87
C PHE A 254 9.67 -14.61 5.24
N VAL A 255 8.73 -14.87 4.31
CA VAL A 255 7.58 -15.73 4.56
C VAL A 255 7.99 -17.14 4.92
N ALA A 256 9.03 -17.70 4.26
CA ALA A 256 9.55 -19.02 4.58
C ALA A 256 10.08 -19.16 6.03
N LYS A 257 10.45 -18.05 6.67
CA LYS A 257 10.93 -18.02 8.08
C LYS A 257 9.81 -17.81 9.11
N LEU A 258 8.56 -17.64 8.65
CA LEU A 258 7.39 -17.40 9.54
C LEU A 258 6.68 -18.70 9.98
N SER A 259 7.16 -19.83 9.55
CA SER A 259 6.64 -21.16 9.90
C SER A 259 6.83 -21.48 11.38
#